data_3b7ea42276bc662b6ff3be6e6cc6469f
#
_entry.id   3b7ea42276bc662b6ff3be6e6cc6469f
#
_cell.length_a   1.000
_cell.length_b   1.000
_cell.length_c   1.000
_cell.angle_alpha   90.00
_cell.angle_beta   90.00
_cell.angle_gamma   90.00
#
_symmetry.space_group_name_H-M   'P 1'
#
loop_
_entity.id
_entity.type
_entity.pdbx_description
1 polymer ?
#
loop_
_entity_poly.entity_id
_entity_poly.type
_entity_poly.pdbx_seq_one_letter_code
_entity_poly.pdbx_strand_id
1 'polypeptide(L)'
;MKPEYKPLKELNDRTLKYKTKVKVIHKSTPQQSSNKPRYQRLLFKDDEGFTMKGALFDSDIEKYAEALECNVEYELLNAMIAAIPPQHASKPNEYSIIINAQEQISLLTIDATALGPQYQALATIPCDPFNTELMDILGVVISVAAPKAIYKSQGIEDSVREIYLTDHSYDHPFTISLWNDVLRTHEEALNSWADSFNVIGVLAVTGRSYKGFTLSSTTSTTIITNLKGEKADALRAWYVH
;
A
#
# COMPACT_ATOMS: atom_id res chain seq x y z
N MET A 1 -4.25 36.22 2.69
CA MET A 1 -4.92 35.27 1.78
C MET A 1 -4.40 33.88 2.14
N LYS A 2 -5.27 32.89 2.41
CA LYS A 2 -4.84 31.49 2.54
C LYS A 2 -4.29 31.04 1.17
N PRO A 3 -3.18 30.30 1.12
CA PRO A 3 -2.71 29.74 -0.14
C PRO A 3 -3.84 28.87 -0.72
N GLU A 4 -4.17 29.12 -1.99
CA GLU A 4 -5.20 28.33 -2.67
C GLU A 4 -4.56 27.02 -3.14
N TYR A 5 -4.89 25.93 -2.45
CA TYR A 5 -4.46 24.59 -2.83
C TYR A 5 -5.33 24.05 -3.95
N LYS A 6 -4.70 23.46 -4.95
CA LYS A 6 -5.39 22.83 -6.07
C LYS A 6 -5.71 21.37 -5.73
N PRO A 7 -6.97 20.92 -5.85
CA PRO A 7 -7.34 19.52 -5.60
C PRO A 7 -6.65 18.57 -6.57
N LEU A 8 -6.36 17.35 -6.12
CA LEU A 8 -5.70 16.33 -6.95
C LEU A 8 -6.49 16.00 -8.23
N LYS A 9 -7.82 16.03 -8.17
CA LYS A 9 -8.69 15.77 -9.32
C LYS A 9 -8.51 16.74 -10.49
N GLU A 10 -7.98 17.94 -10.22
CA GLU A 10 -7.75 18.98 -11.21
C GLU A 10 -6.34 18.98 -11.80
N LEU A 11 -5.46 18.12 -11.24
CA LEU A 11 -4.09 18.04 -11.71
C LEU A 11 -3.98 17.10 -12.94
N ASN A 12 -3.26 17.58 -13.94
CA ASN A 12 -2.96 16.83 -15.17
C ASN A 12 -1.59 17.25 -15.70
N ASP A 13 -1.13 16.63 -16.78
CA ASP A 13 0.18 16.86 -17.41
C ASP A 13 0.41 18.27 -17.96
N ARG A 14 -0.66 19.08 -18.07
CA ARG A 14 -0.61 20.49 -18.46
C ARG A 14 -0.64 21.45 -17.27
N THR A 15 -0.78 20.92 -16.06
CA THR A 15 -0.84 21.77 -14.86
C THR A 15 0.55 22.27 -14.50
N LEU A 16 0.72 23.58 -14.60
CA LEU A 16 1.94 24.28 -14.25
C LEU A 16 1.68 25.23 -13.07
N LYS A 17 2.69 25.46 -12.22
CA LYS A 17 2.65 26.42 -11.10
C LYS A 17 1.45 26.18 -10.18
N TYR A 18 1.47 25.11 -9.44
CA TYR A 18 0.42 24.74 -8.49
C TYR A 18 0.99 24.43 -7.12
N LYS A 19 0.12 24.54 -6.13
CA LYS A 19 0.31 23.97 -4.80
C LYS A 19 -0.81 22.99 -4.54
N THR A 20 -0.50 21.85 -3.94
CA THR A 20 -1.51 20.92 -3.47
C THR A 20 -1.15 20.42 -2.08
N LYS A 21 -2.17 20.20 -1.25
CA LYS A 21 -2.03 19.59 0.07
C LYS A 21 -2.40 18.12 -0.06
N VAL A 22 -1.53 17.26 0.40
CA VAL A 22 -1.72 15.81 0.30
C VAL A 22 -1.25 15.11 1.57
N LYS A 23 -1.90 14.01 1.87
CA LYS A 23 -1.44 13.01 2.83
C LYS A 23 -0.83 11.83 2.07
N VAL A 24 0.35 11.36 2.49
CA VAL A 24 0.91 10.10 2.00
C VAL A 24 0.18 8.96 2.67
N ILE A 25 -0.71 8.27 1.96
CA ILE A 25 -1.47 7.15 2.54
C ILE A 25 -0.81 5.79 2.29
N HIS A 26 0.15 5.74 1.36
CA HIS A 26 0.93 4.54 1.10
C HIS A 26 2.31 4.89 0.51
N LYS A 27 3.32 4.10 0.91
CA LYS A 27 4.70 4.14 0.40
C LYS A 27 5.21 2.70 0.30
N SER A 28 5.45 2.21 -0.92
CA SER A 28 5.96 0.86 -1.15
C SER A 28 7.43 0.73 -0.75
N THR A 29 7.92 -0.50 -0.65
CA THR A 29 9.37 -0.73 -0.70
C THR A 29 9.91 -0.37 -2.08
N PRO A 30 11.19 0.07 -2.18
CA PRO A 30 11.85 0.27 -3.47
C PRO A 30 11.88 -1.00 -4.30
N GLN A 31 11.60 -0.88 -5.59
CA GLN A 31 11.55 -1.98 -6.55
C GLN A 31 12.44 -1.70 -7.75
N GLN A 32 12.99 -2.74 -8.35
CA GLN A 32 13.77 -2.65 -9.58
C GLN A 32 13.41 -3.82 -10.51
N SER A 33 13.06 -3.51 -11.74
CA SER A 33 12.95 -4.51 -12.81
C SER A 33 14.25 -4.54 -13.61
N SER A 34 14.58 -5.69 -14.20
CA SER A 34 15.76 -5.86 -15.06
C SER A 34 15.86 -4.73 -16.10
N ASN A 35 16.99 -4.02 -16.12
CA ASN A 35 17.28 -2.91 -17.06
C ASN A 35 16.35 -1.69 -16.96
N LYS A 36 15.65 -1.48 -15.82
CA LYS A 36 14.83 -0.27 -15.61
C LYS A 36 15.35 0.49 -14.39
N PRO A 37 15.07 1.82 -14.31
CA PRO A 37 15.33 2.60 -13.12
C PRO A 37 14.69 1.97 -11.88
N ARG A 38 15.36 2.09 -10.75
CA ARG A 38 14.80 1.75 -9.46
C ARG A 38 13.67 2.73 -9.14
N TYR A 39 12.57 2.26 -8.60
CA TYR A 39 11.41 3.09 -8.30
C TYR A 39 10.76 2.72 -6.99
N GLN A 40 10.11 3.70 -6.38
CA GLN A 40 9.27 3.53 -5.20
C GLN A 40 7.92 4.19 -5.46
N ARG A 41 6.84 3.45 -5.24
CA ARG A 41 5.47 3.95 -5.43
C ARG A 41 4.96 4.63 -4.18
N LEU A 42 4.22 5.70 -4.41
CA LEU A 42 3.50 6.46 -3.40
C LEU A 42 2.02 6.50 -3.77
N LEU A 43 1.16 6.67 -2.77
CA LEU A 43 -0.23 7.03 -2.97
C LEU A 43 -0.55 8.23 -2.10
N PHE A 44 -0.99 9.29 -2.76
CA PHE A 44 -1.40 10.54 -2.13
C PHE A 44 -2.91 10.62 -2.04
N LYS A 45 -3.41 11.26 -0.99
CA LYS A 45 -4.82 11.59 -0.80
C LYS A 45 -4.95 13.06 -0.41
N ASP A 46 -5.89 13.78 -1.01
CA ASP A 46 -6.20 15.16 -0.65
C ASP A 46 -7.34 15.26 0.39
N ASP A 47 -7.63 16.48 0.84
CA ASP A 47 -8.68 16.77 1.82
C ASP A 47 -10.11 16.48 1.28
N GLU A 48 -10.28 16.40 -0.05
CA GLU A 48 -11.54 16.02 -0.69
C GLU A 48 -11.70 14.49 -0.82
N GLY A 49 -10.69 13.72 -0.43
CA GLY A 49 -10.69 12.26 -0.50
C GLY A 49 -10.20 11.67 -1.82
N PHE A 50 -9.80 12.52 -2.80
CA PHE A 50 -9.22 12.03 -4.05
C PHE A 50 -7.84 11.45 -3.84
N THR A 51 -7.55 10.38 -4.57
CA THR A 51 -6.23 9.74 -4.54
C THR A 51 -5.52 9.88 -5.87
N MET A 52 -4.19 10.05 -5.81
CA MET A 52 -3.31 10.09 -6.97
C MET A 52 -2.04 9.28 -6.69
N LYS A 53 -1.65 8.45 -7.65
CA LYS A 53 -0.39 7.72 -7.60
C LYS A 53 0.79 8.68 -7.62
N GLY A 54 1.90 8.28 -6.97
CA GLY A 54 3.16 9.00 -7.02
C GLY A 54 4.33 8.04 -7.23
N ALA A 55 5.46 8.59 -7.64
CA ALA A 55 6.69 7.83 -7.81
C ALA A 55 7.94 8.63 -7.43
N LEU A 56 8.89 7.94 -6.83
CA LEU A 56 10.29 8.33 -6.67
C LEU A 56 11.15 7.41 -7.53
N PHE A 57 12.24 7.93 -8.07
CA PHE A 57 13.17 7.16 -8.90
C PHE A 57 14.60 7.29 -8.39
N ASP A 58 15.36 6.20 -8.55
CA ASP A 58 16.82 6.13 -8.31
C ASP A 58 17.27 6.83 -7.01
N SER A 59 18.09 7.88 -7.12
CA SER A 59 18.63 8.64 -5.97
C SER A 59 17.57 9.39 -5.17
N ASP A 60 16.42 9.70 -5.75
CA ASP A 60 15.35 10.38 -5.02
C ASP A 60 14.70 9.46 -3.98
N ILE A 61 14.82 8.14 -4.14
CA ILE A 61 14.34 7.16 -3.18
C ILE A 61 15.07 7.32 -1.83
N GLU A 62 16.41 7.37 -1.85
CA GLU A 62 17.21 7.55 -0.65
C GLU A 62 17.01 8.94 -0.05
N LYS A 63 16.95 9.95 -0.91
CA LYS A 63 16.76 11.35 -0.51
C LYS A 63 15.45 11.58 0.26
N TYR A 64 14.38 10.89 -0.16
CA TYR A 64 13.07 11.01 0.47
C TYR A 64 12.71 9.82 1.38
N ALA A 65 13.67 8.94 1.68
CA ALA A 65 13.43 7.76 2.50
C ALA A 65 12.83 8.11 3.87
N GLU A 66 13.38 9.13 4.52
CA GLU A 66 12.95 9.61 5.84
C GLU A 66 12.03 10.84 5.77
N ALA A 67 12.08 11.58 4.67
CA ALA A 67 11.33 12.84 4.51
C ALA A 67 9.85 12.63 4.19
N LEU A 68 9.47 11.49 3.63
CA LEU A 68 8.09 11.14 3.29
C LEU A 68 7.62 9.97 4.15
N GLU A 69 6.80 10.27 5.13
CA GLU A 69 6.21 9.28 6.04
C GLU A 69 4.73 9.05 5.73
N CYS A 70 4.27 7.80 5.94
CA CYS A 70 2.85 7.48 5.79
C CYS A 70 2.02 8.19 6.85
N ASN A 71 0.81 8.60 6.45
CA ASN A 71 -0.17 9.34 7.26
C ASN A 71 0.24 10.76 7.65
N VAL A 72 1.29 11.28 7.06
CA VAL A 72 1.76 12.66 7.24
C VAL A 72 1.29 13.55 6.09
N GLU A 73 0.96 14.81 6.41
CA GLU A 73 0.51 15.80 5.43
C GLU A 73 1.66 16.67 4.92
N TYR A 74 1.68 16.86 3.62
CA TYR A 74 2.69 17.63 2.90
C TYR A 74 2.05 18.65 1.96
N GLU A 75 2.73 19.78 1.81
CA GLU A 75 2.52 20.66 0.67
C GLU A 75 3.43 20.21 -0.48
N LEU A 76 2.85 19.96 -1.64
CA LEU A 76 3.59 19.72 -2.87
C LEU A 76 3.52 20.98 -3.73
N LEU A 77 4.69 21.45 -4.14
CA LEU A 77 4.83 22.64 -4.95
C LEU A 77 5.41 22.29 -6.32
N ASN A 78 4.63 22.47 -7.39
CA ASN A 78 5.08 22.29 -8.77
C ASN A 78 5.72 20.94 -9.09
N ALA A 79 5.37 19.89 -8.36
CA ALA A 79 5.82 18.53 -8.68
C ALA A 79 5.35 18.15 -10.10
N MET A 80 6.15 17.39 -10.83
CA MET A 80 5.82 17.00 -12.19
C MET A 80 4.62 16.06 -12.20
N ILE A 81 3.62 16.35 -13.03
CA ILE A 81 2.49 15.45 -13.28
C ILE A 81 2.75 14.74 -14.61
N ALA A 82 2.72 13.41 -14.59
CA ALA A 82 2.92 12.58 -15.76
C ALA A 82 1.69 11.71 -16.03
N ALA A 83 1.31 11.60 -17.30
CA ALA A 83 0.27 10.65 -17.71
C ALA A 83 0.78 9.21 -17.53
N ILE A 84 -0.05 8.36 -16.94
CA ILE A 84 0.28 6.93 -16.80
C ILE A 84 0.00 6.25 -18.14
N PRO A 85 0.96 5.52 -18.71
CA PRO A 85 0.75 4.79 -19.96
C PRO A 85 -0.44 3.84 -19.87
N PRO A 86 -1.27 3.69 -20.92
CA PRO A 86 -2.50 2.91 -20.89
C PRO A 86 -2.35 1.47 -20.36
N GLN A 87 -1.21 0.82 -20.64
CA GLN A 87 -0.91 -0.54 -20.16
C GLN A 87 -0.68 -0.62 -18.65
N HIS A 88 -0.47 0.51 -17.97
CA HIS A 88 -0.23 0.62 -16.52
C HIS A 88 -1.32 1.42 -15.79
N ALA A 89 -2.24 2.02 -16.54
CA ALA A 89 -3.34 2.79 -16.01
C ALA A 89 -4.47 1.88 -15.52
N SER A 90 -5.08 2.22 -14.39
CA SER A 90 -6.27 1.55 -13.86
C SER A 90 -7.56 2.09 -14.47
N LYS A 91 -7.51 3.32 -14.98
CA LYS A 91 -8.61 4.03 -15.62
C LYS A 91 -8.10 4.95 -16.74
N PRO A 92 -8.95 5.34 -17.71
CA PRO A 92 -8.57 6.32 -18.74
C PRO A 92 -8.10 7.65 -18.14
N ASN A 93 -7.11 8.28 -18.76
CA ASN A 93 -6.55 9.58 -18.35
C ASN A 93 -6.08 9.62 -16.88
N GLU A 94 -5.43 8.57 -16.45
CA GLU A 94 -4.82 8.50 -15.12
C GLU A 94 -3.47 9.20 -15.13
N TYR A 95 -3.19 9.98 -14.08
CA TYR A 95 -1.96 10.73 -13.90
C TYR A 95 -1.24 10.30 -12.63
N SER A 96 0.06 10.57 -12.58
CA SER A 96 0.89 10.36 -11.39
C SER A 96 1.75 11.59 -11.10
N ILE A 97 2.04 11.80 -9.82
CA ILE A 97 2.97 12.81 -9.34
C ILE A 97 4.38 12.22 -9.33
N ILE A 98 5.31 12.86 -10.01
CA ILE A 98 6.74 12.48 -9.98
C ILE A 98 7.47 13.49 -9.11
N ILE A 99 8.07 13.01 -8.04
CA ILE A 99 8.85 13.83 -7.13
C ILE A 99 10.32 13.67 -7.49
N ASN A 100 10.97 14.77 -7.91
CA ASN A 100 12.34 14.77 -8.39
C ASN A 100 13.20 15.93 -7.88
N ALA A 101 12.65 16.80 -7.01
CA ALA A 101 13.39 17.92 -6.44
C ALA A 101 12.98 18.15 -4.97
N GLN A 102 13.93 18.50 -4.13
CA GLN A 102 13.73 18.63 -2.68
C GLN A 102 12.77 19.77 -2.30
N GLU A 103 12.80 20.83 -3.06
CA GLU A 103 12.00 22.04 -2.81
C GLU A 103 10.52 21.86 -3.17
N GLN A 104 10.16 20.72 -3.78
CA GLN A 104 8.77 20.40 -4.14
C GLN A 104 7.92 19.88 -2.97
N ILE A 105 8.53 19.58 -1.84
CA ILE A 105 7.84 18.98 -0.70
C ILE A 105 8.13 19.78 0.57
N SER A 106 7.08 20.18 1.25
CA SER A 106 7.15 20.79 2.58
C SER A 106 6.22 20.07 3.55
N LEU A 107 6.74 19.71 4.71
CA LEU A 107 5.95 19.14 5.79
C LEU A 107 4.95 20.19 6.31
N LEU A 108 3.65 19.84 6.35
CA LEU A 108 2.60 20.74 6.87
C LEU A 108 2.22 20.42 8.30
N THR A 109 1.99 19.15 8.58
CA THR A 109 1.50 18.72 9.89
C THR A 109 2.02 17.32 10.20
N ILE A 110 2.55 17.15 11.40
CA ILE A 110 2.75 15.83 11.99
C ILE A 110 1.60 15.62 12.98
N ASP A 111 0.61 14.84 12.61
CA ASP A 111 -0.34 14.31 13.55
C ASP A 111 0.32 13.14 14.26
N ALA A 112 0.79 13.35 15.49
CA ALA A 112 1.50 12.33 16.26
C ALA A 112 0.65 11.07 16.49
N THR A 113 -0.68 11.16 16.36
CA THR A 113 -1.61 10.03 16.47
C THR A 113 -1.77 9.28 15.14
N ALA A 114 -1.38 9.91 14.02
CA ALA A 114 -1.49 9.36 12.67
C ALA A 114 -0.17 8.77 12.13
N LEU A 115 0.91 8.83 12.92
CA LEU A 115 2.18 8.20 12.55
C LEU A 115 2.03 6.68 12.53
N GLY A 116 2.21 6.09 11.35
CA GLY A 116 2.14 4.66 11.14
C GLY A 116 0.88 4.17 10.41
N PRO A 117 0.82 2.88 10.10
CA PRO A 117 -0.30 2.27 9.40
C PRO A 117 -1.60 2.35 10.20
N GLN A 118 -2.70 2.67 9.53
CA GLN A 118 -4.04 2.71 10.13
C GLN A 118 -4.72 1.36 9.96
N TYR A 119 -4.37 0.40 10.83
CA TYR A 119 -4.93 -0.94 10.78
C TYR A 119 -6.43 -0.95 11.08
N GLN A 120 -7.19 -1.54 10.16
CA GLN A 120 -8.61 -1.83 10.31
C GLN A 120 -8.79 -3.18 11.02
N ALA A 121 -9.82 -3.27 11.86
CA ALA A 121 -10.24 -4.55 12.43
C ALA A 121 -10.89 -5.42 11.33
N LEU A 122 -10.64 -6.72 11.33
CA LEU A 122 -11.16 -7.63 10.29
C LEU A 122 -12.69 -7.59 10.20
N ALA A 123 -13.39 -7.44 11.32
CA ALA A 123 -14.86 -7.29 11.34
C ALA A 123 -15.37 -6.05 10.61
N THR A 124 -14.53 -5.04 10.41
CA THR A 124 -14.95 -3.78 9.76
C THR A 124 -14.64 -3.73 8.27
N ILE A 125 -13.98 -4.77 7.74
CA ILE A 125 -13.64 -4.86 6.33
C ILE A 125 -14.92 -5.04 5.51
N PRO A 126 -15.22 -4.12 4.54
CA PRO A 126 -16.35 -4.29 3.66
C PRO A 126 -16.18 -5.54 2.78
N CYS A 127 -17.03 -6.53 2.95
CA CYS A 127 -17.01 -7.74 2.11
C CYS A 127 -17.63 -7.48 0.72
N ASP A 128 -17.33 -6.32 0.15
CA ASP A 128 -17.72 -5.92 -1.20
C ASP A 128 -16.55 -6.19 -2.18
N PRO A 129 -16.71 -7.16 -3.10
CA PRO A 129 -15.67 -7.48 -4.08
C PRO A 129 -15.41 -6.36 -5.10
N PHE A 130 -16.27 -5.36 -5.17
CA PHE A 130 -16.09 -4.18 -6.02
C PHE A 130 -15.42 -3.02 -5.28
N ASN A 131 -15.21 -3.15 -3.97
CA ASN A 131 -14.44 -2.17 -3.23
C ASN A 131 -12.96 -2.24 -3.63
N THR A 132 -12.50 -1.20 -4.32
CA THR A 132 -11.10 -1.06 -4.75
C THR A 132 -10.26 -0.23 -3.79
N GLU A 133 -10.79 0.15 -2.64
CA GLU A 133 -10.04 0.85 -1.60
C GLU A 133 -8.91 -0.01 -1.09
N LEU A 134 -7.78 0.64 -0.84
CA LEU A 134 -6.63 -0.01 -0.20
C LEU A 134 -6.84 0.00 1.31
N MET A 135 -6.66 -1.15 1.92
CA MET A 135 -6.86 -1.37 3.34
C MET A 135 -5.55 -1.83 4.00
N ASP A 136 -5.32 -1.35 5.21
CA ASP A 136 -4.24 -1.82 6.06
C ASP A 136 -4.84 -2.71 7.15
N ILE A 137 -4.31 -3.91 7.28
CA ILE A 137 -4.81 -4.89 8.24
C ILE A 137 -3.68 -5.40 9.14
N LEU A 138 -4.05 -5.76 10.35
CA LEU A 138 -3.17 -6.37 11.36
C LEU A 138 -3.81 -7.67 11.82
N GLY A 139 -3.04 -8.74 11.84
CA GLY A 139 -3.57 -10.02 12.30
C GLY A 139 -2.49 -11.05 12.61
N VAL A 140 -2.93 -12.14 13.21
CA VAL A 140 -2.11 -13.33 13.49
C VAL A 140 -2.19 -14.28 12.30
N VAL A 141 -1.06 -14.73 11.79
CA VAL A 141 -0.99 -15.75 10.74
C VAL A 141 -1.26 -17.12 11.38
N ILE A 142 -2.36 -17.74 10.99
CA ILE A 142 -2.76 -19.04 11.56
C ILE A 142 -2.48 -20.21 10.62
N SER A 143 -2.39 -19.94 9.32
CA SER A 143 -2.10 -20.98 8.31
C SER A 143 -1.57 -20.34 7.04
N VAL A 144 -0.85 -21.12 6.25
CA VAL A 144 -0.32 -20.76 4.94
C VAL A 144 -0.60 -21.91 3.96
N ALA A 145 -1.29 -21.62 2.85
CA ALA A 145 -1.58 -22.62 1.83
C ALA A 145 -0.33 -23.01 1.03
N ALA A 146 -0.40 -24.09 0.29
CA ALA A 146 0.62 -24.45 -0.68
C ALA A 146 0.68 -23.38 -1.82
N PRO A 147 1.87 -23.08 -2.37
CA PRO A 147 2.00 -22.17 -3.48
C PRO A 147 1.27 -22.72 -4.72
N LYS A 148 0.70 -21.82 -5.53
CA LYS A 148 0.01 -22.12 -6.78
C LYS A 148 0.60 -21.30 -7.92
N ALA A 149 0.88 -21.96 -9.04
CA ALA A 149 1.23 -21.30 -10.29
C ALA A 149 -0.04 -21.12 -11.14
N ILE A 150 -0.23 -19.94 -11.70
CA ILE A 150 -1.36 -19.62 -12.57
C ILE A 150 -0.82 -19.25 -13.95
N TYR A 151 -1.10 -20.07 -14.93
CA TYR A 151 -0.67 -19.85 -16.32
C TYR A 151 -1.72 -19.01 -17.05
N LYS A 152 -1.31 -17.87 -17.58
CA LYS A 152 -2.14 -17.03 -18.44
C LYS A 152 -2.04 -17.50 -19.89
N SER A 153 -3.03 -17.15 -20.71
CA SER A 153 -3.11 -17.50 -22.14
C SER A 153 -1.88 -17.08 -22.99
N GLN A 154 -1.04 -16.19 -22.48
CA GLN A 154 0.19 -15.71 -23.12
C GLN A 154 1.47 -16.39 -22.60
N GLY A 155 1.35 -17.48 -21.82
CA GLY A 155 2.50 -18.18 -21.27
C GLY A 155 3.17 -17.46 -20.08
N ILE A 156 2.57 -16.38 -19.58
CA ILE A 156 3.05 -15.68 -18.38
C ILE A 156 2.56 -16.46 -17.16
N GLU A 157 3.49 -16.85 -16.31
CA GLU A 157 3.21 -17.53 -15.06
C GLU A 157 3.09 -16.50 -13.94
N ASP A 158 1.94 -16.44 -13.27
CA ASP A 158 1.76 -15.74 -12.00
C ASP A 158 1.88 -16.75 -10.86
N SER A 159 2.56 -16.37 -9.81
CA SER A 159 2.65 -17.14 -8.57
C SER A 159 1.75 -16.52 -7.52
N VAL A 160 0.98 -17.35 -6.81
CA VAL A 160 0.12 -16.91 -5.70
C VAL A 160 0.22 -17.89 -4.56
N ARG A 161 0.18 -17.34 -3.35
CA ARG A 161 0.06 -18.13 -2.11
C ARG A 161 -0.93 -17.47 -1.17
N GLU A 162 -1.82 -18.24 -0.60
CA GLU A 162 -2.82 -17.75 0.35
C GLU A 162 -2.28 -17.86 1.77
N ILE A 163 -2.47 -16.80 2.55
CA ILE A 163 -2.26 -16.81 4.00
C ILE A 163 -3.60 -16.57 4.69
N TYR A 164 -3.76 -17.11 5.88
CA TYR A 164 -4.97 -16.97 6.66
C TYR A 164 -4.64 -16.18 7.92
N LEU A 165 -5.31 -15.03 8.06
CA LEU A 165 -5.14 -14.13 9.20
C LEU A 165 -6.40 -14.09 10.05
N THR A 166 -6.20 -13.98 11.36
CA THR A 166 -7.27 -13.75 12.32
C THR A 166 -6.93 -12.57 13.24
N ASP A 167 -7.95 -11.97 13.81
CA ASP A 167 -7.85 -11.03 14.92
C ASP A 167 -8.99 -11.27 15.93
N HIS A 168 -9.02 -10.53 17.02
CA HIS A 168 -10.04 -10.67 18.06
C HIS A 168 -11.41 -10.08 17.68
N SER A 169 -11.54 -9.47 16.50
CA SER A 169 -12.76 -8.76 16.09
C SER A 169 -13.71 -9.61 15.27
N TYR A 170 -13.24 -10.76 14.73
CA TYR A 170 -14.02 -11.58 13.80
C TYR A 170 -13.74 -13.07 14.02
N ASP A 171 -14.80 -13.89 14.00
CA ASP A 171 -14.75 -15.33 14.34
C ASP A 171 -14.12 -16.19 13.24
N HIS A 172 -13.99 -15.68 12.04
CA HIS A 172 -13.46 -16.44 10.91
C HIS A 172 -12.18 -15.81 10.36
N PRO A 173 -11.20 -16.62 9.96
CA PRO A 173 -9.99 -16.07 9.38
C PRO A 173 -10.27 -15.45 8.00
N PHE A 174 -9.58 -14.35 7.72
CA PHE A 174 -9.54 -13.75 6.38
C PHE A 174 -8.45 -14.39 5.54
N THR A 175 -8.80 -14.71 4.30
CA THR A 175 -7.84 -15.18 3.30
C THR A 175 -7.21 -14.00 2.60
N ILE A 176 -5.89 -13.98 2.53
CA ILE A 176 -5.13 -12.99 1.76
C ILE A 176 -4.30 -13.71 0.71
N SER A 177 -4.53 -13.38 -0.55
CA SER A 177 -3.74 -13.88 -1.68
C SER A 177 -2.52 -12.98 -1.90
N LEU A 178 -1.33 -13.53 -1.69
CA LEU A 178 -0.06 -12.86 -1.96
C LEU A 178 0.42 -13.23 -3.36
N TRP A 179 0.60 -12.23 -4.21
CA TRP A 179 0.94 -12.40 -5.63
C TRP A 179 2.37 -12.02 -5.92
N ASN A 180 3.01 -12.76 -6.83
CA ASN A 180 4.25 -12.43 -7.53
C ASN A 180 5.36 -11.84 -6.64
N ASP A 181 5.69 -10.55 -6.80
CA ASP A 181 6.80 -9.90 -6.10
C ASP A 181 6.61 -9.89 -4.59
N VAL A 182 5.37 -9.65 -4.11
CA VAL A 182 5.06 -9.69 -2.68
C VAL A 182 5.29 -11.10 -2.13
N LEU A 183 4.85 -12.13 -2.87
CA LEU A 183 5.08 -13.52 -2.49
C LEU A 183 6.58 -13.83 -2.45
N ARG A 184 7.32 -13.53 -3.53
CA ARG A 184 8.77 -13.82 -3.62
C ARG A 184 9.59 -13.18 -2.50
N THR A 185 9.23 -11.98 -2.08
CA THR A 185 9.94 -11.26 -1.02
C THR A 185 9.83 -12.00 0.33
N HIS A 186 8.74 -12.73 0.56
CA HIS A 186 8.44 -13.31 1.87
C HIS A 186 8.36 -14.86 1.87
N GLU A 187 8.59 -15.50 0.74
CA GLU A 187 8.32 -16.93 0.54
C GLU A 187 9.02 -17.84 1.57
N GLU A 188 10.28 -17.56 1.88
CA GLU A 188 11.04 -18.34 2.86
C GLU A 188 10.49 -18.21 4.29
N ALA A 189 9.94 -17.05 4.62
CA ALA A 189 9.46 -16.76 5.96
C ALA A 189 8.01 -17.22 6.20
N LEU A 190 7.21 -17.42 5.14
CA LEU A 190 5.76 -17.67 5.24
C LEU A 190 5.41 -18.84 6.15
N ASN A 191 6.10 -19.98 6.02
CA ASN A 191 5.80 -21.15 6.84
C ASN A 191 6.10 -20.87 8.32
N SER A 192 7.22 -20.20 8.61
CA SER A 192 7.58 -19.86 10.00
C SER A 192 6.58 -18.90 10.65
N TRP A 193 5.89 -18.10 9.86
CA TRP A 193 4.87 -17.19 10.40
C TRP A 193 3.65 -17.96 10.94
N ALA A 194 3.22 -19.01 10.24
CA ALA A 194 2.11 -19.85 10.70
C ALA A 194 2.53 -20.70 11.92
N ASP A 195 3.71 -21.31 11.86
CA ASP A 195 4.23 -22.17 12.94
C ASP A 195 4.42 -21.40 14.25
N SER A 196 4.75 -20.11 14.16
CA SER A 196 5.00 -19.23 15.31
C SER A 196 3.82 -18.31 15.63
N PHE A 197 2.69 -18.41 14.90
CA PHE A 197 1.54 -17.52 15.02
C PHE A 197 1.93 -16.03 15.01
N ASN A 198 2.76 -15.66 14.04
CA ASN A 198 3.29 -14.31 13.96
C ASN A 198 2.20 -13.27 13.72
N VAL A 199 2.28 -12.16 14.46
CA VAL A 199 1.50 -10.96 14.19
C VAL A 199 2.17 -10.17 13.08
N ILE A 200 1.46 -9.97 11.98
CA ILE A 200 1.93 -9.19 10.83
C ILE A 200 0.97 -8.07 10.48
N GLY A 201 1.51 -6.98 9.96
CA GLY A 201 0.74 -5.93 9.29
C GLY A 201 0.82 -6.14 7.79
N VAL A 202 -0.31 -6.12 7.11
CA VAL A 202 -0.39 -6.18 5.65
C VAL A 202 -1.02 -4.90 5.15
N LEU A 203 -0.23 -4.08 4.48
CA LEU A 203 -0.62 -2.75 4.02
C LEU A 203 -1.05 -2.80 2.57
N ALA A 204 -2.02 -1.95 2.21
CA ALA A 204 -2.49 -1.74 0.84
C ALA A 204 -2.98 -3.03 0.16
N VAL A 205 -3.80 -3.81 0.85
CA VAL A 205 -4.58 -4.90 0.26
C VAL A 205 -5.91 -4.40 -0.26
N THR A 206 -6.51 -5.12 -1.19
CA THR A 206 -7.83 -4.81 -1.77
C THR A 206 -8.75 -6.01 -1.71
N GLY A 207 -10.08 -5.77 -1.68
CA GLY A 207 -11.08 -6.81 -1.77
C GLY A 207 -11.11 -7.48 -3.16
N ARG A 208 -11.35 -8.77 -3.19
CA ARG A 208 -11.54 -9.57 -4.41
C ARG A 208 -12.63 -10.61 -4.21
N SER A 209 -13.34 -10.93 -5.32
CA SER A 209 -14.27 -12.05 -5.35
C SER A 209 -13.63 -13.24 -6.07
N TYR A 210 -13.23 -14.25 -5.32
CA TYR A 210 -12.78 -15.52 -5.88
C TYR A 210 -13.15 -16.64 -4.90
N LYS A 211 -14.16 -17.46 -5.27
CA LYS A 211 -14.73 -18.50 -4.37
C LYS A 211 -15.19 -17.94 -3.01
N GLY A 212 -15.77 -16.76 -3.02
CA GLY A 212 -16.09 -15.96 -1.85
C GLY A 212 -15.29 -14.65 -1.80
N PHE A 213 -15.47 -13.87 -0.74
CA PHE A 213 -14.69 -12.67 -0.50
C PHE A 213 -13.30 -13.03 0.02
N THR A 214 -12.27 -12.46 -0.58
CA THR A 214 -10.88 -12.58 -0.17
C THR A 214 -10.19 -11.23 -0.26
N LEU A 215 -9.10 -11.06 0.47
CA LEU A 215 -8.18 -9.95 0.27
C LEU A 215 -7.07 -10.36 -0.69
N SER A 216 -6.56 -9.39 -1.43
CA SER A 216 -5.52 -9.61 -2.43
C SER A 216 -4.42 -8.58 -2.30
N SER A 217 -3.18 -9.03 -2.38
CA SER A 217 -2.08 -8.10 -2.51
C SER A 217 -2.15 -7.35 -3.83
N THR A 218 -1.64 -6.14 -3.82
CA THR A 218 -1.46 -5.25 -4.96
C THR A 218 0.02 -5.04 -5.21
N THR A 219 0.36 -4.34 -6.26
CA THR A 219 1.76 -3.91 -6.50
C THR A 219 2.26 -2.91 -5.45
N SER A 220 1.37 -2.41 -4.60
CA SER A 220 1.68 -1.47 -3.51
C SER A 220 1.71 -2.16 -2.15
N THR A 221 1.35 -3.44 -2.06
CA THR A 221 1.29 -4.14 -0.78
C THR A 221 2.66 -4.25 -0.15
N THR A 222 2.71 -3.98 1.14
CA THR A 222 3.89 -4.14 1.99
C THR A 222 3.51 -4.98 3.20
N ILE A 223 4.35 -5.93 3.57
CA ILE A 223 4.17 -6.74 4.77
C ILE A 223 5.18 -6.29 5.82
N ILE A 224 4.69 -5.98 7.01
CA ILE A 224 5.50 -5.60 8.16
C ILE A 224 5.49 -6.74 9.17
N THR A 225 6.66 -7.24 9.48
CA THR A 225 6.90 -8.26 10.51
C THR A 225 7.55 -7.62 11.74
N ASN A 226 7.62 -8.35 12.84
CA ASN A 226 8.24 -7.87 14.09
C ASN A 226 7.64 -6.56 14.61
N LEU A 227 6.35 -6.39 14.39
CA LEU A 227 5.61 -5.22 14.85
C LEU A 227 5.72 -5.04 16.35
N LYS A 228 5.94 -3.79 16.77
CA LYS A 228 5.93 -3.35 18.16
C LYS A 228 4.73 -2.43 18.39
N GLY A 229 4.28 -2.36 19.63
CA GLY A 229 3.23 -1.44 20.05
C GLY A 229 1.96 -2.14 20.50
N GLU A 230 1.10 -1.38 21.15
CA GLU A 230 -0.04 -1.86 21.93
C GLU A 230 -0.96 -2.80 21.14
N LYS A 231 -1.30 -2.47 19.90
CA LYS A 231 -2.20 -3.30 19.06
C LYS A 231 -1.60 -4.67 18.74
N ALA A 232 -0.31 -4.71 18.40
CA ALA A 232 0.38 -5.95 18.09
C ALA A 232 0.58 -6.83 19.34
N ASP A 233 0.89 -6.19 20.46
CA ASP A 233 1.09 -6.87 21.74
C ASP A 233 -0.24 -7.42 22.28
N ALA A 234 -1.33 -6.69 22.11
CA ALA A 234 -2.68 -7.15 22.43
C ALA A 234 -3.09 -8.40 21.63
N LEU A 235 -2.79 -8.43 20.32
CA LEU A 235 -3.06 -9.60 19.48
C LEU A 235 -2.23 -10.81 19.87
N ARG A 236 -0.94 -10.62 20.20
CA ARG A 236 -0.09 -11.73 20.71
C ARG A 236 -0.64 -12.30 22.01
N ALA A 237 -1.00 -11.42 22.95
CA ALA A 237 -1.56 -11.85 24.24
C ALA A 237 -2.89 -12.58 24.05
N TRP A 238 -3.77 -12.10 23.19
CA TRP A 238 -5.06 -12.72 22.91
C TRP A 238 -4.94 -14.11 22.29
N TYR A 239 -4.01 -14.31 21.36
CA TYR A 239 -3.92 -15.58 20.63
C TYR A 239 -3.27 -16.71 21.44
N VAL A 240 -2.49 -16.40 22.46
CA VAL A 240 -1.83 -17.40 23.34
C VAL A 240 -2.80 -17.98 24.38
N HIS A 241 -3.98 -17.39 24.56
CA HIS A 241 -5.02 -17.83 25.50
C HIS A 241 -6.17 -18.52 24.78
#